data_29ff4613bfccc2f155f13078c72d8feb
#
_entry.id   29ff4613bfccc2f155f13078c72d8feb
#
_cell.length_a   1.000
_cell.length_b   1.000
_cell.length_c   1.000
_cell.angle_alpha   90.00
_cell.angle_beta   90.00
_cell.angle_gamma   90.00
#
_symmetry.space_group_name_H-M   'P 1'
#
loop_
_entity.id
_entity.type
_entity.pdbx_description
1 polymer ?
#
loop_
_entity_poly.entity_id
_entity_poly.type
_entity_poly.pdbx_seq_one_letter_code
_entity_poly.pdbx_strand_id
1 'polypeptide(L)'
;EGLADENSPQWLTTFSALIAKSNTGYIFHVGDTRITKYRNLQLEVITRDHNRKQIGQQALLTRALGADNRLEVDVHQVDLQSGDLYMLSCDGVHDHITKPVFKTLFDALPVSPEKGDLEALSIEIVNTALEQGSNDNLTCLLVYVKAVPNRKLAEIQRDLSTKVIPPALKVGQKLDGYLIKKVIHASIRSHLYLVIDTETDKPYVLKTPSANFSEDAIYLQGFMREAWVGERIKHGNVMRVLPGRKNSHFLYHVCEYLQGQTLGEWLHDNPKPSIAQVRDIMKQVISALRAFQRLDLVHRDLKPDNIMIDQYGHIKLIDYGTVFVASLDENQETIKEEVPFGSLNYIAPE
;
A
#
# COMPACT_ATOMS: atom_id res chain seq x y z
N GLU A 1 -28.90 -25.74 -11.19
CA GLU A 1 -29.38 -26.79 -12.12
C GLU A 1 -29.23 -28.18 -11.50
N GLY A 2 -28.09 -28.55 -10.88
CA GLY A 2 -27.86 -29.88 -10.30
C GLY A 2 -28.78 -30.26 -9.11
N LEU A 3 -29.37 -29.28 -8.42
CA LEU A 3 -30.31 -29.52 -7.31
C LEU A 3 -31.76 -29.67 -7.75
N ALA A 4 -32.07 -29.43 -9.04
CA ALA A 4 -33.45 -29.47 -9.57
C ALA A 4 -33.83 -30.84 -10.16
N ASP A 5 -32.89 -31.78 -10.31
CA ASP A 5 -33.11 -33.08 -10.91
C ASP A 5 -32.78 -34.19 -9.89
N GLU A 6 -33.81 -34.80 -9.32
CA GLU A 6 -33.69 -35.87 -8.33
C GLU A 6 -32.98 -37.14 -8.85
N ASN A 7 -32.79 -37.26 -10.17
CA ASN A 7 -32.15 -38.42 -10.84
C ASN A 7 -30.75 -38.10 -11.39
N SER A 8 -30.24 -36.83 -11.23
CA SER A 8 -28.91 -36.48 -11.71
C SER A 8 -27.86 -36.72 -10.63
N PRO A 9 -26.65 -37.22 -11.01
CA PRO A 9 -25.54 -37.21 -10.08
C PRO A 9 -25.29 -35.76 -9.66
N GLN A 10 -25.03 -35.54 -8.37
CA GLN A 10 -24.74 -34.21 -7.82
C GLN A 10 -23.58 -33.58 -8.61
N TRP A 11 -23.85 -32.53 -9.35
CA TRP A 11 -22.83 -31.79 -10.09
C TRP A 11 -22.08 -30.90 -9.11
N LEU A 12 -20.96 -31.38 -8.64
CA LEU A 12 -20.09 -30.69 -7.72
C LEU A 12 -18.88 -30.15 -8.47
N THR A 13 -18.50 -28.92 -8.20
CA THR A 13 -17.24 -28.36 -8.69
C THR A 13 -16.59 -27.45 -7.67
N THR A 14 -15.27 -27.43 -7.67
CA THR A 14 -14.48 -26.48 -6.91
C THR A 14 -14.28 -25.21 -7.71
N PHE A 15 -14.01 -24.10 -7.04
CA PHE A 15 -13.80 -22.82 -7.70
C PHE A 15 -12.77 -21.98 -6.95
N SER A 16 -11.77 -21.48 -7.66
CA SER A 16 -10.85 -20.46 -7.18
C SER A 16 -10.66 -19.38 -8.23
N ALA A 17 -10.72 -18.13 -7.80
CA ALA A 17 -10.52 -16.97 -8.66
C ALA A 17 -9.59 -15.95 -8.01
N LEU A 18 -8.70 -15.37 -8.80
CA LEU A 18 -7.89 -14.20 -8.46
C LEU A 18 -8.31 -13.03 -9.35
N ILE A 19 -8.90 -12.00 -8.75
CA ILE A 19 -9.32 -10.77 -9.42
C ILE A 19 -8.34 -9.66 -9.04
N ALA A 20 -7.56 -9.19 -10.00
CA ALA A 20 -6.65 -8.05 -9.81
C ALA A 20 -7.41 -6.74 -10.05
N LYS A 21 -7.41 -5.86 -9.02
CA LYS A 21 -7.97 -4.51 -9.12
C LYS A 21 -6.95 -3.52 -8.56
N SER A 22 -6.33 -2.74 -9.42
CA SER A 22 -5.22 -1.86 -9.08
C SER A 22 -4.06 -2.66 -8.47
N ASN A 23 -3.66 -2.41 -7.25
CA ASN A 23 -2.63 -3.14 -6.52
C ASN A 23 -3.18 -4.12 -5.47
N THR A 24 -4.47 -4.44 -5.54
CA THR A 24 -5.13 -5.39 -4.66
C THR A 24 -5.62 -6.60 -5.45
N GLY A 25 -5.29 -7.79 -4.98
CA GLY A 25 -5.83 -9.06 -5.43
C GLY A 25 -6.97 -9.51 -4.52
N TYR A 26 -8.13 -9.81 -5.10
CA TYR A 26 -9.26 -10.42 -4.40
C TYR A 26 -9.31 -11.89 -4.78
N ILE A 27 -9.25 -12.75 -3.79
CA ILE A 27 -9.29 -14.20 -3.97
C ILE A 27 -10.61 -14.71 -3.43
N PHE A 28 -11.33 -15.44 -4.28
CA PHE A 28 -12.56 -16.16 -3.93
C PHE A 28 -12.29 -17.65 -4.05
N HIS A 29 -12.65 -18.41 -3.02
CA HIS A 29 -12.29 -19.81 -2.96
C HIS A 29 -13.40 -20.69 -2.39
N VAL A 30 -13.69 -21.79 -3.06
CA VAL A 30 -14.56 -22.89 -2.63
C VAL A 30 -14.00 -24.20 -3.12
N GLY A 31 -13.76 -25.15 -2.24
CA GLY A 31 -13.25 -26.48 -2.59
C GLY A 31 -11.83 -26.71 -2.11
N ASP A 32 -11.07 -27.51 -2.84
CA ASP A 32 -9.69 -27.90 -2.52
C ASP A 32 -8.66 -27.47 -3.56
N THR A 33 -9.04 -26.69 -4.58
CA THR A 33 -8.08 -26.01 -5.45
C THR A 33 -7.25 -25.02 -4.61
N ARG A 34 -5.98 -24.78 -4.97
CA ARG A 34 -5.10 -23.89 -4.22
C ARG A 34 -4.67 -22.68 -5.03
N ILE A 35 -4.60 -21.54 -4.36
CA ILE A 35 -3.89 -20.35 -4.84
C ILE A 35 -2.66 -20.17 -3.97
N THR A 36 -1.50 -20.26 -4.61
CA THR A 36 -0.20 -20.12 -3.99
C THR A 36 0.49 -18.87 -4.52
N LYS A 37 1.09 -18.08 -3.64
CA LYS A 37 1.88 -16.89 -3.97
C LYS A 37 3.35 -17.18 -3.76
N TYR A 38 4.17 -16.78 -4.72
CA TYR A 38 5.62 -16.77 -4.61
C TYR A 38 6.14 -15.34 -4.73
N ARG A 39 6.82 -14.89 -3.68
CA ARG A 39 7.37 -13.54 -3.55
C ARG A 39 8.66 -13.57 -2.72
N ASN A 40 9.72 -12.92 -3.17
CA ASN A 40 11.00 -12.83 -2.45
C ASN A 40 11.52 -14.21 -2.00
N LEU A 41 11.52 -15.20 -2.91
CA LEU A 41 11.94 -16.57 -2.64
C LEU A 41 11.12 -17.32 -1.57
N GLN A 42 9.94 -16.82 -1.24
CA GLN A 42 9.03 -17.43 -0.27
C GLN A 42 7.75 -17.88 -0.95
N LEU A 43 7.36 -19.11 -0.65
CA LEU A 43 6.13 -19.76 -1.11
C LEU A 43 5.09 -19.75 0.00
N GLU A 44 3.96 -19.10 -0.25
CA GLU A 44 2.82 -18.98 0.65
C GLU A 44 1.56 -19.53 0.00
N VAL A 45 0.91 -20.51 0.62
CA VAL A 45 -0.42 -20.98 0.21
C VAL A 45 -1.45 -20.06 0.85
N ILE A 46 -2.28 -19.39 0.03
CA ILE A 46 -3.24 -18.39 0.50
C ILE A 46 -4.58 -19.02 0.83
N THR A 47 -5.04 -19.96 0.02
CA THR A 47 -6.33 -20.66 0.21
C THR A 47 -6.17 -21.83 1.18
N ARG A 48 -7.27 -22.19 1.81
CA ARG A 48 -7.36 -23.38 2.68
C ARG A 48 -8.30 -24.39 2.06
N ASP A 49 -7.83 -25.64 1.91
CA ASP A 49 -8.63 -26.71 1.33
C ASP A 49 -9.89 -26.99 2.15
N HIS A 50 -11.03 -27.04 1.50
CA HIS A 50 -12.30 -27.45 2.08
C HIS A 50 -12.51 -28.96 1.90
N ASN A 51 -11.61 -29.75 2.48
CA ASN A 51 -11.71 -31.19 2.47
C ASN A 51 -11.50 -31.78 3.87
N ARG A 52 -12.01 -32.97 4.09
CA ARG A 52 -11.77 -33.76 5.30
C ARG A 52 -11.02 -35.03 4.89
N LYS A 53 -9.74 -35.11 5.22
CA LYS A 53 -8.95 -36.33 5.02
C LYS A 53 -9.33 -37.34 6.12
N GLN A 54 -9.85 -38.53 5.74
CA GLN A 54 -10.00 -39.68 6.62
C GLN A 54 -8.88 -40.66 6.33
N ILE A 55 -8.32 -41.27 7.39
CA ILE A 55 -7.21 -42.22 7.24
C ILE A 55 -7.70 -43.42 6.43
N GLY A 56 -7.05 -43.65 5.25
CA GLY A 56 -7.35 -44.78 4.36
C GLY A 56 -8.54 -44.59 3.41
N GLN A 57 -9.11 -43.39 3.30
CA GLN A 57 -10.18 -43.05 2.33
C GLN A 57 -9.81 -41.82 1.49
N GLN A 58 -10.44 -41.68 0.32
CA GLN A 58 -10.33 -40.46 -0.48
C GLN A 58 -10.82 -39.25 0.32
N ALA A 59 -10.15 -38.09 0.14
CA ALA A 59 -10.54 -36.86 0.78
C ALA A 59 -11.97 -36.47 0.35
N LEU A 60 -12.85 -36.24 1.31
CA LEU A 60 -14.22 -35.81 1.05
C LEU A 60 -14.27 -34.26 1.04
N LEU A 61 -14.78 -33.66 -0.03
CA LEU A 61 -15.05 -32.23 -0.08
C LEU A 61 -16.11 -31.85 0.96
N THR A 62 -15.80 -30.87 1.77
CA THR A 62 -16.72 -30.30 2.76
C THR A 62 -17.47 -29.09 2.24
N ARG A 63 -16.94 -28.44 1.18
CA ARG A 63 -17.58 -27.32 0.46
C ARG A 63 -17.25 -27.42 -1.03
N ALA A 64 -18.28 -27.30 -1.86
CA ALA A 64 -18.18 -27.25 -3.32
C ALA A 64 -19.38 -26.48 -3.89
N LEU A 65 -19.24 -25.95 -5.09
CA LEU A 65 -20.39 -25.43 -5.84
C LEU A 65 -21.33 -26.59 -6.20
N GLY A 66 -22.61 -26.43 -5.89
CA GLY A 66 -23.62 -27.46 -6.12
C GLY A 66 -23.82 -28.46 -4.96
N ALA A 67 -23.01 -28.38 -3.89
CA ALA A 67 -23.12 -29.27 -2.74
C ALA A 67 -24.30 -28.93 -1.83
N ASP A 68 -24.64 -27.64 -1.71
CA ASP A 68 -25.64 -27.16 -0.77
C ASP A 68 -26.39 -25.94 -1.32
N ASN A 69 -27.58 -25.68 -0.80
CA ASN A 69 -28.38 -24.49 -1.16
C ASN A 69 -27.75 -23.19 -0.63
N ARG A 70 -26.84 -23.26 0.32
CA ARG A 70 -26.11 -22.12 0.89
C ARG A 70 -24.64 -22.25 0.58
N LEU A 71 -24.16 -21.34 -0.29
CA LEU A 71 -22.76 -21.29 -0.67
C LEU A 71 -21.97 -20.44 0.34
N GLU A 72 -20.95 -21.03 0.98
CA GLU A 72 -19.96 -20.32 1.79
C GLU A 72 -18.66 -20.19 1.01
N VAL A 73 -18.31 -18.96 0.63
CA VAL A 73 -17.11 -18.62 -0.12
C VAL A 73 -16.07 -17.99 0.80
N ASP A 74 -14.86 -18.53 0.82
CA ASP A 74 -13.73 -17.85 1.47
C ASP A 74 -13.26 -16.69 0.60
N VAL A 75 -13.10 -15.52 1.23
CA VAL A 75 -12.66 -14.29 0.57
C VAL A 75 -11.37 -13.80 1.22
N HIS A 76 -10.29 -13.71 0.42
CA HIS A 76 -9.02 -13.15 0.88
C HIS A 76 -8.69 -11.90 0.08
N GLN A 77 -8.04 -10.95 0.72
CA GLN A 77 -7.52 -9.75 0.12
C GLN A 77 -6.00 -9.78 0.23
N VAL A 78 -5.29 -9.62 -0.88
CA VAL A 78 -3.83 -9.66 -0.93
C VAL A 78 -3.28 -8.42 -1.63
N ASP A 79 -2.15 -7.93 -1.16
CA ASP A 79 -1.41 -6.85 -1.81
C ASP A 79 -0.63 -7.42 -3.01
N LEU A 80 -0.88 -6.88 -4.21
CA LEU A 80 -0.15 -7.24 -5.43
C LEU A 80 1.11 -6.37 -5.55
N GLN A 81 2.25 -6.99 -5.86
CA GLN A 81 3.51 -6.29 -6.11
C GLN A 81 4.10 -6.76 -7.43
N SER A 82 4.84 -5.87 -8.09
CA SER A 82 5.64 -6.26 -9.25
C SER A 82 6.63 -7.34 -8.86
N GLY A 83 6.70 -8.41 -9.63
CA GLY A 83 7.52 -9.58 -9.34
C GLY A 83 6.79 -10.73 -8.63
N ASP A 84 5.53 -10.55 -8.22
CA ASP A 84 4.74 -11.65 -7.67
C ASP A 84 4.41 -12.69 -8.72
N LEU A 85 4.52 -13.95 -8.34
CA LEU A 85 4.00 -15.07 -9.10
C LEU A 85 2.89 -15.76 -8.31
N TYR A 86 1.72 -15.89 -8.91
CA TYR A 86 0.60 -16.66 -8.38
C TYR A 86 0.44 -17.95 -9.18
N MET A 87 0.22 -19.05 -8.48
CA MET A 87 -0.15 -20.34 -9.07
C MET A 87 -1.54 -20.74 -8.57
N LEU A 88 -2.43 -21.05 -9.51
CA LEU A 88 -3.71 -21.71 -9.24
C LEU A 88 -3.59 -23.16 -9.70
N SER A 89 -3.83 -24.11 -8.81
CA SER A 89 -3.64 -25.54 -9.08
C SER A 89 -4.79 -26.39 -8.53
N CYS A 90 -5.09 -27.50 -9.20
CA CYS A 90 -5.95 -28.55 -8.64
C CYS A 90 -5.13 -29.49 -7.72
N ASP A 91 -5.81 -30.33 -6.99
CA ASP A 91 -5.27 -31.34 -6.08
C ASP A 91 -4.33 -32.34 -6.78
N GLY A 92 -4.66 -32.78 -8.01
CA GLY A 92 -3.79 -33.62 -8.81
C GLY A 92 -2.38 -33.06 -8.99
N VAL A 93 -2.21 -31.72 -8.97
CA VAL A 93 -0.90 -31.08 -9.03
C VAL A 93 -0.29 -30.94 -7.64
N HIS A 94 -0.97 -30.29 -6.72
CA HIS A 94 -0.34 -29.83 -5.48
C HIS A 94 -0.31 -30.88 -4.36
N ASP A 95 -1.03 -31.97 -4.47
CA ASP A 95 -0.92 -33.09 -3.53
C ASP A 95 0.28 -34.01 -3.87
N HIS A 96 0.77 -33.94 -5.11
CA HIS A 96 1.91 -34.76 -5.57
C HIS A 96 3.25 -34.01 -5.51
N ILE A 97 3.25 -32.67 -5.60
CA ILE A 97 4.48 -31.87 -5.62
C ILE A 97 4.70 -31.21 -4.25
N THR A 98 5.85 -31.44 -3.64
CA THR A 98 6.20 -30.84 -2.34
C THR A 98 6.61 -29.37 -2.48
N LYS A 99 6.45 -28.60 -1.38
CA LYS A 99 6.85 -27.17 -1.35
C LYS A 99 8.32 -26.93 -1.78
N PRO A 100 9.34 -27.73 -1.38
CA PRO A 100 10.70 -27.54 -1.85
C PRO A 100 10.84 -27.70 -3.37
N VAL A 101 10.12 -28.65 -3.99
CA VAL A 101 10.15 -28.86 -5.43
C VAL A 101 9.51 -27.68 -6.16
N PHE A 102 8.34 -27.20 -5.73
CA PHE A 102 7.74 -25.98 -6.27
C PHE A 102 8.70 -24.79 -6.17
N LYS A 103 9.37 -24.65 -5.02
CA LYS A 103 10.33 -23.57 -4.85
C LYS A 103 11.47 -23.64 -5.85
N THR A 104 12.04 -24.81 -6.08
CA THR A 104 13.11 -25.02 -7.07
C THR A 104 12.64 -24.65 -8.48
N LEU A 105 11.43 -25.07 -8.86
CA LEU A 105 10.84 -24.75 -10.15
C LEU A 105 10.62 -23.23 -10.33
N PHE A 106 10.14 -22.54 -9.30
CA PHE A 106 9.93 -21.09 -9.36
C PHE A 106 11.24 -20.29 -9.33
N ASP A 107 12.26 -20.78 -8.60
CA ASP A 107 13.59 -20.17 -8.55
C ASP A 107 14.32 -20.24 -9.90
N ALA A 108 13.93 -21.15 -10.78
CA ALA A 108 14.48 -21.28 -12.13
C ALA A 108 13.95 -20.22 -13.12
N LEU A 109 12.87 -19.51 -12.78
CA LEU A 109 12.36 -18.44 -13.63
C LEU A 109 13.33 -17.26 -13.74
N PRO A 110 13.42 -16.61 -14.90
CA PRO A 110 14.14 -15.36 -15.03
C PRO A 110 13.51 -14.26 -14.17
N VAL A 111 14.30 -13.24 -13.82
CA VAL A 111 13.83 -12.10 -12.97
C VAL A 111 12.61 -11.39 -13.55
N SER A 112 12.45 -11.41 -14.88
CA SER A 112 11.29 -10.84 -15.58
C SER A 112 10.80 -11.85 -16.61
N PRO A 113 10.00 -12.85 -16.20
CA PRO A 113 9.53 -13.89 -17.08
C PRO A 113 8.54 -13.35 -18.12
N GLU A 114 8.67 -13.84 -19.32
CA GLU A 114 7.72 -13.61 -20.41
C GLU A 114 6.67 -14.73 -20.44
N LYS A 115 5.65 -14.57 -21.31
CA LYS A 115 4.57 -15.54 -21.41
C LYS A 115 5.07 -16.95 -21.71
N GLY A 116 6.08 -17.10 -22.60
CA GLY A 116 6.67 -18.37 -22.94
C GLY A 116 7.36 -19.09 -21.76
N ASP A 117 8.03 -18.33 -20.89
CA ASP A 117 8.67 -18.88 -19.69
C ASP A 117 7.62 -19.44 -18.72
N LEU A 118 6.48 -18.74 -18.56
CA LEU A 118 5.38 -19.20 -17.71
C LEU A 118 4.68 -20.42 -18.30
N GLU A 119 4.50 -20.48 -19.62
CA GLU A 119 3.94 -21.65 -20.31
C GLU A 119 4.85 -22.87 -20.14
N ALA A 120 6.16 -22.71 -20.35
CA ALA A 120 7.14 -23.77 -20.14
C ALA A 120 7.11 -24.28 -18.70
N LEU A 121 7.14 -23.37 -17.73
CA LEU A 121 7.06 -23.73 -16.31
C LEU A 121 5.77 -24.44 -15.95
N SER A 122 4.61 -24.03 -16.49
CA SER A 122 3.33 -24.69 -16.20
C SER A 122 3.31 -26.12 -16.72
N ILE A 123 3.90 -26.37 -17.90
CA ILE A 123 4.07 -27.71 -18.47
C ILE A 123 5.03 -28.55 -17.61
N GLU A 124 6.15 -27.97 -17.16
CA GLU A 124 7.11 -28.65 -16.29
C GLU A 124 6.48 -29.05 -14.95
N ILE A 125 5.65 -28.18 -14.35
CA ILE A 125 4.91 -28.50 -13.12
C ILE A 125 3.96 -29.67 -13.33
N VAL A 126 3.18 -29.67 -14.42
CA VAL A 126 2.27 -30.77 -14.75
C VAL A 126 3.03 -32.09 -14.97
N ASN A 127 4.14 -32.07 -15.73
CA ASN A 127 4.97 -33.25 -15.95
C ASN A 127 5.57 -33.77 -14.66
N THR A 128 6.06 -32.88 -13.80
CA THR A 128 6.57 -33.25 -12.47
C THR A 128 5.52 -33.94 -11.62
N ALA A 129 4.26 -33.50 -11.65
CA ALA A 129 3.17 -34.15 -10.92
C ALA A 129 2.90 -35.57 -11.48
N LEU A 130 2.91 -35.73 -12.81
CA LEU A 130 2.78 -37.04 -13.45
C LEU A 130 3.91 -37.99 -13.06
N GLU A 131 5.17 -37.54 -13.11
CA GLU A 131 6.36 -38.30 -12.73
C GLU A 131 6.32 -38.72 -11.26
N GLN A 132 5.71 -37.89 -10.39
CA GLN A 132 5.51 -38.21 -8.98
C GLN A 132 4.26 -39.05 -8.71
N GLY A 133 3.62 -39.58 -9.74
CA GLY A 133 2.59 -40.61 -9.65
C GLY A 133 1.14 -40.05 -9.55
N SER A 134 0.92 -38.82 -9.99
CA SER A 134 -0.46 -38.30 -10.09
C SER A 134 -1.25 -39.05 -11.17
N ASN A 135 -2.44 -39.51 -10.81
CA ASN A 135 -3.39 -40.18 -11.70
C ASN A 135 -4.69 -39.37 -11.87
N ASP A 136 -4.70 -38.13 -11.44
CA ASP A 136 -5.85 -37.25 -11.46
C ASP A 136 -5.76 -36.20 -12.59
N ASN A 137 -6.81 -35.41 -12.77
CA ASN A 137 -6.78 -34.25 -13.67
C ASN A 137 -5.73 -33.24 -13.21
N LEU A 138 -4.94 -32.73 -14.13
CA LEU A 138 -3.85 -31.82 -13.85
C LEU A 138 -4.13 -30.46 -14.45
N THR A 139 -4.26 -29.45 -13.60
CA THR A 139 -4.45 -28.06 -14.02
C THR A 139 -3.52 -27.15 -13.23
N CYS A 140 -2.73 -26.37 -13.96
CA CYS A 140 -1.85 -25.34 -13.39
C CYS A 140 -1.96 -24.07 -14.21
N LEU A 141 -2.33 -22.97 -13.55
CA LEU A 141 -2.35 -21.62 -14.14
C LEU A 141 -1.36 -20.74 -13.39
N LEU A 142 -0.44 -20.12 -14.12
CA LEU A 142 0.54 -19.18 -13.58
C LEU A 142 0.17 -17.74 -13.98
N VAL A 143 0.22 -16.84 -13.01
CA VAL A 143 -0.04 -15.41 -13.18
C VAL A 143 1.15 -14.63 -12.61
N TYR A 144 1.89 -13.94 -13.48
CA TYR A 144 2.99 -13.08 -13.09
C TYR A 144 2.60 -11.61 -13.11
N VAL A 145 2.84 -10.90 -12.02
CA VAL A 145 2.54 -9.47 -11.89
C VAL A 145 3.73 -8.66 -12.40
N LYS A 146 3.69 -8.26 -13.69
CA LYS A 146 4.76 -7.45 -14.31
C LYS A 146 4.88 -6.06 -13.68
N ALA A 147 3.75 -5.41 -13.47
CA ALA A 147 3.67 -4.08 -12.88
C ALA A 147 2.32 -3.88 -12.18
N VAL A 148 2.32 -3.07 -11.15
CA VAL A 148 1.10 -2.58 -10.52
C VAL A 148 1.01 -1.08 -10.71
N PRO A 149 -0.21 -0.52 -10.93
CA PRO A 149 -0.38 0.92 -11.02
C PRO A 149 -0.09 1.57 -9.66
N ASN A 150 0.17 2.87 -9.68
CA ASN A 150 0.25 3.63 -8.44
C ASN A 150 -1.08 3.52 -7.66
N ARG A 151 -0.99 3.35 -6.35
CA ARG A 151 -2.16 3.26 -5.48
C ARG A 151 -3.09 4.45 -5.68
N LYS A 152 -4.39 4.20 -5.86
CA LYS A 152 -5.39 5.26 -5.85
C LYS A 152 -5.58 5.79 -4.43
N LEU A 153 -5.95 7.07 -4.32
CA LEU A 153 -6.20 7.69 -3.00
C LEU A 153 -7.24 6.90 -2.18
N ALA A 154 -8.32 6.44 -2.82
CA ALA A 154 -9.37 5.64 -2.18
C ALA A 154 -8.86 4.30 -1.60
N GLU A 155 -7.84 3.69 -2.18
CA GLU A 155 -7.22 2.46 -1.66
C GLU A 155 -6.39 2.75 -0.43
N ILE A 156 -5.60 3.82 -0.47
CA ILE A 156 -4.82 4.28 0.69
C ILE A 156 -5.76 4.70 1.83
N GLN A 157 -6.83 5.41 1.53
CA GLN A 157 -7.83 5.79 2.53
C GLN A 157 -8.44 4.56 3.21
N ARG A 158 -8.75 3.52 2.45
CA ARG A 158 -9.28 2.27 3.02
C ARG A 158 -8.26 1.56 3.90
N ASP A 159 -7.01 1.43 3.45
CA ASP A 159 -5.94 0.79 4.23
C ASP A 159 -5.64 1.57 5.53
N LEU A 160 -5.68 2.90 5.44
CA LEU A 160 -5.39 3.76 6.58
C LEU A 160 -6.57 3.88 7.55
N SER A 161 -7.82 3.74 7.07
CA SER A 161 -9.01 3.72 7.94
C SER A 161 -9.07 2.52 8.89
N THR A 162 -8.32 1.46 8.61
CA THR A 162 -8.19 0.29 9.50
C THR A 162 -7.09 0.46 10.56
N LYS A 163 -6.27 1.52 10.47
CA LYS A 163 -5.15 1.74 11.38
C LYS A 163 -5.57 2.54 12.60
N VAL A 164 -4.91 2.23 13.71
CA VAL A 164 -5.14 2.89 15.00
C VAL A 164 -4.23 4.11 15.12
N ILE A 165 -4.78 5.24 15.60
CA ILE A 165 -3.96 6.39 15.95
C ILE A 165 -3.11 6.04 17.17
N PRO A 166 -1.77 6.15 17.10
CA PRO A 166 -0.93 5.84 18.24
C PRO A 166 -1.16 6.87 19.37
N PRO A 167 -1.04 6.47 20.64
CA PRO A 167 -1.06 7.43 21.74
C PRO A 167 0.11 8.40 21.63
N ALA A 168 0.03 9.53 22.33
CA ALA A 168 1.14 10.49 22.38
C ALA A 168 2.42 9.80 22.87
N LEU A 169 3.47 9.85 22.07
CA LEU A 169 4.73 9.15 22.32
C LEU A 169 5.70 10.02 23.12
N LYS A 170 6.50 9.36 23.97
CA LYS A 170 7.53 10.01 24.79
C LYS A 170 8.93 9.64 24.29
N VAL A 171 9.90 10.51 24.61
CA VAL A 171 11.31 10.24 24.33
C VAL A 171 11.73 8.89 24.93
N GLY A 172 12.46 8.09 24.16
CA GLY A 172 12.89 6.73 24.51
C GLY A 172 11.90 5.62 24.13
N GLN A 173 10.66 5.92 23.79
CA GLN A 173 9.71 4.92 23.30
C GLN A 173 10.03 4.53 21.85
N LYS A 174 9.55 3.36 21.45
CA LYS A 174 9.66 2.85 20.09
C LYS A 174 8.27 2.63 19.47
N LEU A 175 8.13 2.96 18.19
CA LEU A 175 6.97 2.67 17.37
C LEU A 175 7.46 2.04 16.06
N ASP A 176 7.10 0.81 15.76
CA ASP A 176 7.45 0.10 14.52
C ASP A 176 8.94 0.20 14.12
N GLY A 177 9.85 0.09 15.10
CA GLY A 177 11.29 0.19 14.85
C GLY A 177 11.84 1.64 14.82
N TYR A 178 11.00 2.66 15.03
CA TYR A 178 11.42 4.05 15.16
C TYR A 178 11.57 4.43 16.64
N LEU A 179 12.78 4.80 17.07
CA LEU A 179 13.08 5.25 18.41
C LEU A 179 12.87 6.77 18.53
N ILE A 180 11.99 7.20 19.41
CA ILE A 180 11.70 8.62 19.65
C ILE A 180 12.88 9.29 20.34
N LYS A 181 13.51 10.26 19.70
CA LYS A 181 14.63 11.06 20.26
C LYS A 181 14.20 12.40 20.82
N LYS A 182 13.21 13.04 20.20
CA LYS A 182 12.73 14.36 20.60
C LYS A 182 11.28 14.54 20.12
N VAL A 183 10.47 15.21 20.93
CA VAL A 183 9.19 15.76 20.48
C VAL A 183 9.50 17.12 19.83
N ILE A 184 9.35 17.23 18.50
CA ILE A 184 9.61 18.48 17.77
C ILE A 184 8.46 19.45 17.99
N HIS A 185 7.23 18.94 17.82
CA HIS A 185 6.02 19.73 17.95
C HIS A 185 4.88 18.84 18.45
N ALA A 186 4.06 19.39 19.35
CA ALA A 186 2.85 18.77 19.84
C ALA A 186 1.72 19.78 19.80
N SER A 187 0.75 19.56 18.94
CA SER A 187 -0.46 20.38 18.84
C SER A 187 -1.69 19.56 19.18
N ILE A 188 -2.83 20.22 19.26
CA ILE A 188 -4.12 19.54 19.44
C ILE A 188 -4.41 18.59 18.26
N ARG A 189 -3.92 18.90 17.05
CA ARG A 189 -4.19 18.15 15.81
C ARG A 189 -3.19 17.03 15.53
N SER A 190 -1.89 17.27 15.72
CA SER A 190 -0.85 16.32 15.35
C SER A 190 0.37 16.43 16.23
N HIS A 191 1.18 15.38 16.24
CA HIS A 191 2.47 15.35 16.92
C HIS A 191 3.57 15.04 15.89
N LEU A 192 4.70 15.75 16.03
CA LEU A 192 5.91 15.57 15.24
C LEU A 192 7.04 15.13 16.15
N TYR A 193 7.70 14.04 15.79
CA TYR A 193 8.78 13.45 16.54
C TYR A 193 10.04 13.32 15.68
N LEU A 194 11.19 13.73 16.22
CA LEU A 194 12.47 13.30 15.69
C LEU A 194 12.68 11.85 16.13
N VAL A 195 12.90 10.97 15.18
CA VAL A 195 13.09 9.54 15.42
C VAL A 195 14.36 9.04 14.76
N ILE A 196 14.91 7.96 15.31
CA ILE A 196 15.96 7.17 14.66
C ILE A 196 15.36 5.84 14.24
N ASP A 197 15.51 5.48 13.00
CA ASP A 197 15.20 4.15 12.49
C ASP A 197 16.23 3.17 13.04
N THR A 198 15.79 2.20 13.84
CA THR A 198 16.69 1.25 14.52
C THR A 198 17.34 0.21 13.58
N GLU A 199 16.88 0.11 12.33
CA GLU A 199 17.49 -0.78 11.32
C GLU A 199 18.60 -0.07 10.54
N THR A 200 18.41 1.22 10.22
CA THR A 200 19.33 1.97 9.35
C THR A 200 20.16 3.02 10.11
N ASP A 201 19.88 3.26 11.38
CA ASP A 201 20.43 4.30 12.24
C ASP A 201 20.32 5.72 11.67
N LYS A 202 19.31 5.96 10.80
CA LYS A 202 19.07 7.26 10.15
C LYS A 202 18.00 8.06 10.88
N PRO A 203 18.15 9.39 10.94
CA PRO A 203 17.14 10.28 11.52
C PRO A 203 15.99 10.50 10.53
N TYR A 204 14.77 10.54 11.06
CA TYR A 204 13.54 10.87 10.34
C TYR A 204 12.62 11.72 11.22
N VAL A 205 11.59 12.28 10.59
CA VAL A 205 10.44 12.89 11.28
C VAL A 205 9.26 11.94 11.18
N LEU A 206 8.73 11.54 12.33
CA LEU A 206 7.51 10.77 12.42
C LEU A 206 6.37 11.71 12.81
N LYS A 207 5.34 11.78 11.95
CA LYS A 207 4.12 12.60 12.14
C LYS A 207 2.96 11.67 12.45
N THR A 208 2.25 11.93 13.55
CA THR A 208 1.03 11.19 13.91
C THR A 208 -0.15 12.16 14.04
N PRO A 209 -1.37 11.76 13.70
CA PRO A 209 -2.55 12.53 14.09
C PRO A 209 -2.72 12.48 15.61
N SER A 210 -3.41 13.46 16.17
CA SER A 210 -3.81 13.42 17.58
C SER A 210 -5.04 12.54 17.77
N ALA A 211 -5.11 11.79 18.86
CA ALA A 211 -6.27 10.98 19.23
C ALA A 211 -7.56 11.82 19.39
N ASN A 212 -7.44 13.13 19.66
CA ASN A 212 -8.57 14.07 19.76
C ASN A 212 -9.35 14.21 18.43
N PHE A 213 -8.74 13.83 17.29
CA PHE A 213 -9.34 13.92 15.95
C PHE A 213 -9.62 12.55 15.35
N SER A 214 -9.71 11.50 16.16
CA SER A 214 -10.00 10.13 15.71
C SER A 214 -11.36 10.02 14.98
N GLU A 215 -12.33 10.87 15.30
CA GLU A 215 -13.66 10.90 14.70
C GLU A 215 -13.80 11.98 13.60
N ASP A 216 -12.80 12.83 13.40
CA ASP A 216 -12.82 13.86 12.37
C ASP A 216 -12.36 13.26 11.01
N ALA A 217 -13.34 12.80 10.23
CA ALA A 217 -13.09 12.19 8.94
C ALA A 217 -12.40 13.14 7.95
N ILE A 218 -12.71 14.44 7.96
CA ILE A 218 -12.13 15.44 7.07
C ILE A 218 -10.64 15.64 7.39
N TYR A 219 -10.33 15.77 8.68
CA TYR A 219 -8.95 15.87 9.12
C TYR A 219 -8.13 14.62 8.78
N LEU A 220 -8.66 13.43 9.05
CA LEU A 220 -7.99 12.17 8.73
C LEU A 220 -7.79 11.98 7.23
N GLN A 221 -8.75 12.38 6.40
CA GLN A 221 -8.60 12.39 4.94
C GLN A 221 -7.46 13.32 4.50
N GLY A 222 -7.35 14.52 5.07
CA GLY A 222 -6.24 15.44 4.82
C GLY A 222 -4.89 14.84 5.21
N PHE A 223 -4.82 14.22 6.39
CA PHE A 223 -3.62 13.53 6.86
C PHE A 223 -3.20 12.39 5.92
N MET A 224 -4.15 11.57 5.44
CA MET A 224 -3.90 10.50 4.48
C MET A 224 -3.48 11.02 3.10
N ARG A 225 -4.09 12.14 2.66
CA ARG A 225 -3.75 12.82 1.39
C ARG A 225 -2.31 13.31 1.41
N GLU A 226 -1.83 13.81 2.54
CA GLU A 226 -0.45 14.24 2.72
C GLU A 226 0.55 13.11 2.45
N ALA A 227 0.32 11.91 2.99
CA ALA A 227 1.15 10.74 2.69
C ALA A 227 1.13 10.38 1.21
N TRP A 228 -0.06 10.31 0.62
CA TRP A 228 -0.25 9.94 -0.77
C TRP A 228 0.42 10.92 -1.74
N VAL A 229 0.34 12.21 -1.47
CA VAL A 229 1.01 13.26 -2.24
C VAL A 229 2.52 13.14 -2.09
N GLY A 230 3.01 13.04 -0.85
CA GLY A 230 4.43 13.00 -0.54
C GLY A 230 5.17 11.78 -1.08
N GLU A 231 4.51 10.64 -1.22
CA GLU A 231 5.08 9.44 -1.87
C GLU A 231 5.24 9.62 -3.39
N ARG A 232 4.42 10.48 -4.02
CA ARG A 232 4.41 10.70 -5.47
C ARG A 232 5.34 11.80 -5.94
N ILE A 233 5.47 12.88 -5.17
CA ILE A 233 6.30 13.99 -5.55
C ILE A 233 7.77 13.68 -5.24
N LYS A 234 8.57 13.49 -6.28
CA LYS A 234 10.03 13.33 -6.17
C LYS A 234 10.72 14.59 -6.69
N HIS A 235 10.96 15.55 -5.81
CA HIS A 235 11.59 16.80 -6.15
C HIS A 235 12.49 17.30 -5.03
N GLY A 236 13.64 17.90 -5.37
CA GLY A 236 14.64 18.38 -4.39
C GLY A 236 14.12 19.41 -3.41
N ASN A 237 13.17 20.25 -3.83
CA ASN A 237 12.57 21.30 -3.01
C ASN A 237 11.20 20.90 -2.41
N VAL A 238 10.89 19.61 -2.34
CA VAL A 238 9.70 19.07 -1.65
C VAL A 238 10.15 18.04 -0.65
N MET A 239 9.62 18.08 0.57
CA MET A 239 9.92 17.12 1.61
C MET A 239 9.50 15.72 1.17
N ARG A 240 10.40 14.78 1.29
CA ARG A 240 10.15 13.39 0.93
C ARG A 240 9.37 12.69 2.05
N VAL A 241 8.24 12.10 1.71
CA VAL A 241 7.57 11.12 2.55
C VAL A 241 8.04 9.73 2.17
N LEU A 242 8.34 8.92 3.16
CA LEU A 242 8.78 7.53 2.98
C LEU A 242 7.59 6.59 3.12
N PRO A 243 7.60 5.46 2.40
CA PRO A 243 6.59 4.43 2.62
C PRO A 243 6.59 3.97 4.08
N GLY A 244 5.42 3.86 4.67
CA GLY A 244 5.27 3.31 6.02
C GLY A 244 5.77 1.87 6.13
N ARG A 245 6.03 1.40 7.35
CA ARG A 245 6.39 -0.02 7.60
C ARG A 245 5.25 -0.92 7.13
N LYS A 246 5.61 -1.96 6.37
CA LYS A 246 4.67 -3.04 6.02
C LYS A 246 4.14 -3.65 7.31
N ASN A 247 2.84 -3.93 7.34
CA ASN A 247 2.15 -4.52 8.50
C ASN A 247 2.03 -3.61 9.76
N SER A 248 2.27 -2.31 9.64
CA SER A 248 1.97 -1.39 10.73
C SER A 248 0.47 -1.32 11.01
N HIS A 249 0.10 -1.47 12.29
CA HIS A 249 -1.26 -1.25 12.77
C HIS A 249 -1.52 0.22 13.14
N PHE A 250 -0.49 1.06 13.11
CA PHE A 250 -0.58 2.46 13.52
C PHE A 250 -0.65 3.42 12.35
N LEU A 251 -1.42 4.50 12.53
CA LEU A 251 -1.54 5.59 11.56
C LEU A 251 -0.46 6.64 11.83
N TYR A 252 0.53 6.73 10.96
CA TYR A 252 1.60 7.75 11.00
C TYR A 252 2.23 7.92 9.62
N HIS A 253 2.96 9.02 9.44
CA HIS A 253 3.83 9.25 8.29
C HIS A 253 5.29 9.32 8.75
N VAL A 254 6.19 8.91 7.89
CA VAL A 254 7.63 9.09 8.08
C VAL A 254 8.15 10.00 6.97
N CYS A 255 8.74 11.11 7.37
CA CYS A 255 9.32 12.09 6.46
C CYS A 255 10.84 12.17 6.64
N GLU A 256 11.54 12.62 5.62
CA GLU A 256 12.96 12.91 5.77
C GLU A 256 13.18 13.98 6.87
N TYR A 257 14.24 13.82 7.64
CA TYR A 257 14.63 14.85 8.60
C TYR A 257 15.42 15.95 7.90
N LEU A 258 14.94 17.18 8.01
CA LEU A 258 15.57 18.38 7.47
C LEU A 258 16.23 19.16 8.60
N GLN A 259 17.54 19.34 8.50
CA GLN A 259 18.27 20.17 9.45
C GLN A 259 18.20 21.64 9.00
N GLY A 260 17.38 22.42 9.66
CA GLY A 260 17.14 23.82 9.30
C GLY A 260 16.05 24.41 10.18
N GLN A 261 15.53 25.55 9.75
CA GLN A 261 14.42 26.26 10.37
C GLN A 261 13.32 26.55 9.36
N THR A 262 12.14 26.96 9.82
CA THR A 262 11.11 27.43 8.91
C THR A 262 11.52 28.76 8.27
N LEU A 263 11.00 29.05 7.07
CA LEU A 263 11.23 30.34 6.43
C LEU A 263 10.66 31.50 7.28
N GLY A 264 9.61 31.22 8.07
CA GLY A 264 9.07 32.19 9.05
C GLY A 264 10.09 32.56 10.12
N GLU A 265 10.73 31.56 10.75
CA GLU A 265 11.80 31.76 11.71
C GLU A 265 13.02 32.46 11.06
N TRP A 266 13.40 32.01 9.87
CA TRP A 266 14.49 32.62 9.11
C TRP A 266 14.24 34.10 8.80
N LEU A 267 13.01 34.49 8.41
CA LEU A 267 12.64 35.88 8.19
C LEU A 267 12.69 36.72 9.46
N HIS A 268 12.33 36.12 10.60
CA HIS A 268 12.47 36.77 11.88
C HIS A 268 13.95 37.07 12.22
N ASP A 269 14.83 36.08 11.96
CA ASP A 269 16.28 36.23 12.21
C ASP A 269 16.96 37.13 11.16
N ASN A 270 16.37 37.24 9.95
CA ASN A 270 16.86 38.04 8.82
C ASN A 270 15.82 39.06 8.36
N PRO A 271 15.54 40.12 9.15
CA PRO A 271 14.42 41.03 8.88
C PRO A 271 14.59 41.87 7.60
N LYS A 272 15.80 41.94 7.05
CA LYS A 272 16.13 42.67 5.83
C LYS A 272 16.98 41.82 4.87
N PRO A 273 16.42 40.75 4.31
CA PRO A 273 17.17 39.91 3.39
C PRO A 273 17.50 40.65 2.12
N SER A 274 18.61 40.36 1.49
CA SER A 274 18.97 40.91 0.20
C SER A 274 18.03 40.43 -0.90
N ILE A 275 17.85 41.24 -1.96
CA ILE A 275 17.03 40.86 -3.12
C ILE A 275 17.56 39.57 -3.76
N ALA A 276 18.87 39.34 -3.71
CA ALA A 276 19.47 38.12 -4.23
C ALA A 276 18.98 36.88 -3.46
N GLN A 277 19.02 36.94 -2.12
CA GLN A 277 18.51 35.85 -1.26
C GLN A 277 17.02 35.56 -1.49
N VAL A 278 16.20 36.63 -1.53
CA VAL A 278 14.77 36.51 -1.83
C VAL A 278 14.54 35.85 -3.17
N ARG A 279 15.27 36.29 -4.22
CA ARG A 279 15.16 35.73 -5.55
C ARG A 279 15.52 34.24 -5.59
N ASP A 280 16.58 33.85 -4.91
CA ASP A 280 17.03 32.45 -4.89
C ASP A 280 16.06 31.53 -4.15
N ILE A 281 15.49 32.01 -3.03
CA ILE A 281 14.41 31.30 -2.30
C ILE A 281 13.20 31.15 -3.21
N MET A 282 12.74 32.24 -3.84
CA MET A 282 11.56 32.21 -4.72
C MET A 282 11.73 31.33 -5.96
N LYS A 283 12.92 31.28 -6.56
CA LYS A 283 13.20 30.32 -7.64
C LYS A 283 12.98 28.88 -7.21
N GLN A 284 13.43 28.52 -6.01
CA GLN A 284 13.28 27.18 -5.47
C GLN A 284 11.81 26.87 -5.13
N VAL A 285 11.08 27.83 -4.55
CA VAL A 285 9.63 27.71 -4.28
C VAL A 285 8.87 27.47 -5.59
N ILE A 286 9.12 28.27 -6.64
CA ILE A 286 8.50 28.10 -7.96
C ILE A 286 8.84 26.73 -8.55
N SER A 287 10.08 26.27 -8.39
CA SER A 287 10.49 24.94 -8.86
C SER A 287 9.71 23.82 -8.17
N ALA A 288 9.50 23.93 -6.84
CA ALA A 288 8.68 23.01 -6.08
C ALA A 288 7.22 23.02 -6.53
N LEU A 289 6.60 24.20 -6.67
CA LEU A 289 5.20 24.34 -7.11
C LEU A 289 4.97 23.78 -8.52
N ARG A 290 5.94 23.91 -9.42
CA ARG A 290 5.88 23.26 -10.73
C ARG A 290 5.87 21.74 -10.65
N ALA A 291 6.48 21.14 -9.63
CA ALA A 291 6.40 19.70 -9.42
C ALA A 291 4.99 19.27 -8.99
N PHE A 292 4.29 20.08 -8.20
CA PHE A 292 2.87 19.87 -7.88
C PHE A 292 2.01 20.01 -9.14
N GLN A 293 2.17 21.10 -9.89
CA GLN A 293 1.40 21.38 -11.11
C GLN A 293 1.48 20.25 -12.15
N ARG A 294 2.66 19.63 -12.34
CA ARG A 294 2.83 18.50 -13.28
C ARG A 294 2.03 17.24 -12.90
N LEU A 295 1.55 17.16 -11.67
CA LEU A 295 0.73 16.07 -11.14
C LEU A 295 -0.73 16.51 -10.94
N ASP A 296 -1.12 17.67 -11.52
CA ASP A 296 -2.44 18.28 -11.37
C ASP A 296 -2.83 18.51 -9.89
N LEU A 297 -1.82 18.94 -9.09
CA LEU A 297 -1.96 19.24 -7.68
C LEU A 297 -1.83 20.74 -7.41
N VAL A 298 -2.66 21.26 -6.48
CA VAL A 298 -2.58 22.63 -5.98
C VAL A 298 -2.32 22.60 -4.48
N HIS A 299 -1.32 23.32 -4.00
CA HIS A 299 -0.85 23.26 -2.60
C HIS A 299 -1.87 23.81 -1.59
N ARG A 300 -2.51 24.92 -1.89
CA ARG A 300 -3.56 25.62 -1.12
C ARG A 300 -3.18 26.20 0.26
N ASP A 301 -2.01 25.90 0.83
CA ASP A 301 -1.54 26.50 2.09
C ASP A 301 -0.04 26.87 2.01
N LEU A 302 0.33 27.64 0.97
CA LEU A 302 1.70 28.13 0.83
C LEU A 302 1.92 29.30 1.77
N LYS A 303 2.81 29.12 2.78
CA LYS A 303 3.19 30.14 3.75
C LYS A 303 4.61 29.89 4.24
N PRO A 304 5.28 30.90 4.85
CA PRO A 304 6.65 30.74 5.34
C PRO A 304 6.83 29.58 6.33
N ASP A 305 5.84 29.29 7.17
CA ASP A 305 5.91 28.19 8.14
C ASP A 305 5.88 26.80 7.49
N ASN A 306 5.39 26.71 6.23
CA ASN A 306 5.34 25.47 5.45
C ASN A 306 6.53 25.33 4.50
N ILE A 307 7.59 26.13 4.70
CA ILE A 307 8.84 26.07 3.95
C ILE A 307 9.98 25.95 4.96
N MET A 308 10.77 24.88 4.85
CA MET A 308 12.03 24.77 5.58
C MET A 308 13.17 25.34 4.77
N ILE A 309 14.13 25.97 5.44
CA ILE A 309 15.39 26.45 4.85
C ILE A 309 16.57 25.92 5.66
N ASP A 310 17.56 25.36 4.97
CA ASP A 310 18.79 24.88 5.59
C ASP A 310 19.87 26.00 5.68
N GLN A 311 20.98 25.68 6.32
CA GLN A 311 22.12 26.60 6.47
C GLN A 311 22.79 27.01 5.15
N TYR A 312 22.51 26.28 4.05
CA TYR A 312 23.06 26.57 2.72
C TYR A 312 22.07 27.34 1.83
N GLY A 313 20.88 27.66 2.33
CA GLY A 313 19.84 28.35 1.59
C GLY A 313 19.00 27.43 0.69
N HIS A 314 19.10 26.12 0.82
CA HIS A 314 18.19 25.22 0.14
C HIS A 314 16.86 25.18 0.86
N ILE A 315 15.77 25.24 0.09
CA ILE A 315 14.44 25.16 0.67
C ILE A 315 13.75 23.84 0.33
N LYS A 316 12.83 23.45 1.21
CA LYS A 316 11.86 22.39 0.95
C LYS A 316 10.47 22.78 1.42
N LEU A 317 9.47 22.57 0.56
CA LEU A 317 8.07 22.62 0.97
C LEU A 317 7.80 21.43 1.90
N ILE A 318 7.17 21.72 3.03
CA ILE A 318 6.73 20.76 4.04
C ILE A 318 5.23 20.94 4.22
N ASP A 319 4.49 19.98 4.64
CA ASP A 319 3.04 20.03 4.86
C ASP A 319 2.19 20.33 3.61
N TYR A 320 1.56 19.29 3.11
CA TYR A 320 0.64 19.32 1.97
C TYR A 320 -0.67 18.59 2.24
N GLY A 321 -1.12 18.60 3.51
CA GLY A 321 -2.40 18.01 3.90
C GLY A 321 -3.62 18.70 3.27
N THR A 322 -3.46 19.96 2.83
CA THR A 322 -4.51 20.76 2.18
C THR A 322 -4.49 20.69 0.65
N VAL A 323 -3.61 19.88 0.07
CA VAL A 323 -3.45 19.79 -1.39
C VAL A 323 -4.76 19.37 -2.06
N PHE A 324 -5.15 20.13 -3.08
CA PHE A 324 -6.23 19.80 -3.99
C PHE A 324 -5.70 18.92 -5.12
N VAL A 325 -6.48 17.90 -5.49
CA VAL A 325 -6.15 16.94 -6.55
C VAL A 325 -7.21 17.03 -7.63
N ALA A 326 -6.94 17.73 -8.72
CA ALA A 326 -7.91 18.02 -9.77
C ALA A 326 -8.57 16.76 -10.37
N SER A 327 -7.81 15.67 -10.52
CA SER A 327 -8.29 14.41 -11.11
C SER A 327 -9.24 13.59 -10.21
N LEU A 328 -9.41 13.96 -8.94
CA LEU A 328 -10.24 13.22 -7.98
C LEU A 328 -11.58 13.87 -7.71
N ASP A 329 -11.69 15.18 -7.93
CA ASP A 329 -12.91 15.93 -7.60
C ASP A 329 -13.99 15.88 -8.68
N GLU A 330 -13.69 15.36 -9.88
CA GLU A 330 -14.70 15.14 -10.93
C GLU A 330 -15.70 14.02 -10.60
N ASN A 331 -15.42 13.14 -9.63
CA ASN A 331 -16.26 12.00 -9.27
C ASN A 331 -16.83 12.00 -7.84
N GLN A 332 -16.47 12.98 -7.02
CA GLN A 332 -17.15 13.18 -5.74
C GLN A 332 -18.10 14.37 -5.90
N GLU A 333 -19.39 14.15 -5.63
CA GLU A 333 -20.34 15.24 -5.42
C GLU A 333 -19.65 16.26 -4.52
N THR A 334 -19.42 17.43 -5.06
CA THR A 334 -18.73 18.54 -4.42
C THR A 334 -19.40 18.75 -3.06
N ILE A 335 -18.78 18.25 -2.00
CA ILE A 335 -19.06 18.79 -0.69
C ILE A 335 -18.71 20.26 -0.87
N LYS A 336 -19.73 21.11 -0.94
CA LYS A 336 -19.57 22.56 -1.01
C LYS A 336 -18.66 22.90 0.16
N GLU A 337 -17.41 23.23 -0.14
CA GLU A 337 -16.42 23.65 0.84
C GLU A 337 -16.89 25.02 1.34
N GLU A 338 -17.77 25.01 2.37
CA GLU A 338 -18.27 26.24 2.99
C GLU A 338 -17.19 26.98 3.78
N VAL A 339 -16.03 26.34 4.00
CA VAL A 339 -14.91 26.92 4.73
C VAL A 339 -13.67 26.96 3.82
N PRO A 340 -13.04 28.13 3.61
CA PRO A 340 -11.84 28.25 2.80
C PRO A 340 -10.70 27.45 3.43
N PHE A 341 -10.05 26.59 2.65
CA PHE A 341 -8.84 25.89 3.05
C PHE A 341 -7.64 26.81 2.98
N GLY A 342 -6.75 26.74 3.96
CA GLY A 342 -5.51 27.48 4.01
C GLY A 342 -5.45 28.54 5.12
N SER A 343 -4.34 29.27 5.18
CA SER A 343 -4.11 30.30 6.17
C SER A 343 -4.64 31.64 5.64
N LEU A 344 -5.62 32.22 6.30
CA LEU A 344 -6.36 33.43 5.85
C LEU A 344 -5.48 34.55 5.30
N ASN A 345 -4.31 34.78 5.90
CA ASN A 345 -3.39 35.84 5.47
C ASN A 345 -2.64 35.54 4.15
N TYR A 346 -2.76 34.32 3.62
CA TYR A 346 -2.04 33.85 2.43
C TYR A 346 -3.00 33.30 1.34
N ILE A 347 -4.29 33.43 1.54
CA ILE A 347 -5.30 33.06 0.53
C ILE A 347 -5.39 34.18 -0.49
N ALA A 348 -5.43 33.83 -1.78
CA ALA A 348 -5.68 34.78 -2.85
C ALA A 348 -7.09 35.41 -2.71
N PRO A 349 -7.25 36.70 -3.04
CA PRO A 349 -8.48 37.40 -2.82
C PRO A 349 -9.66 36.92 -3.68
N GLU A 350 -9.40 36.31 -4.84
CA GLU A 350 -10.36 35.65 -5.70
C GLU A 350 -10.68 34.22 -5.22
#